data_115e702af973088b6e037bc6fe76276e
#
_entry.id   115e702af973088b6e037bc6fe76276e
#
_cell.length_a   1.000
_cell.length_b   1.000
_cell.length_c   1.000
_cell.angle_alpha   90.00
_cell.angle_beta   90.00
_cell.angle_gamma   90.00
#
_symmetry.space_group_name_H-M   'P 1'
#
loop_
_entity.id
_entity.type
_entity.pdbx_description
1 polymer ?
#
loop_
_entity_poly.entity_id
_entity_poly.type
_entity_poly.pdbx_seq_one_letter_code
_entity_poly.pdbx_strand_id
1 'polypeptide(L)'
;PNVILSGYDIGADQIAAGDMFTLALDFYNTSSDIAVENLIMTVNASGDISIYGGGNTYFYKDLSAAGALHEDVKLRALATAATGTSSVNISFKYDYVSGGTRNTVTTDQNLYIPIYQPDKMTFDVSVPTYSVYAGNEVYITTTYMNKGKSDIGNCKAEIVGDVSALSTSKVLGNLAPGANGSFDFIVTPY
;
A
#
# COMPACT_ATOMS: atom_id res chain seq x y z
N PRO A 1 -33.01 6.63 -12.17
CA PRO A 1 -31.98 5.67 -11.75
C PRO A 1 -30.67 6.37 -11.42
N ASN A 2 -29.91 5.82 -10.47
CA ASN A 2 -28.52 6.19 -10.20
C ASN A 2 -27.66 4.95 -10.18
N VAL A 3 -26.50 5.00 -10.80
CA VAL A 3 -25.47 3.96 -10.65
C VAL A 3 -24.49 4.43 -9.59
N ILE A 4 -24.38 3.67 -8.52
CA ILE A 4 -23.50 3.98 -7.39
C ILE A 4 -22.66 2.76 -6.97
N LEU A 5 -21.52 3.03 -6.34
CA LEU A 5 -20.75 1.99 -5.66
C LEU A 5 -21.51 1.51 -4.42
N SER A 6 -21.67 0.19 -4.29
CA SER A 6 -22.15 -0.44 -3.05
C SER A 6 -21.03 -0.83 -2.11
N GLY A 7 -19.81 -0.99 -2.64
CA GLY A 7 -18.63 -1.30 -1.88
C GLY A 7 -17.37 -1.38 -2.73
N TYR A 8 -16.23 -1.38 -2.07
CA TYR A 8 -14.94 -1.64 -2.70
C TYR A 8 -14.00 -2.33 -1.73
N ASP A 9 -13.02 -3.04 -2.28
CA ASP A 9 -12.00 -3.76 -1.52
C ASP A 9 -10.65 -3.59 -2.22
N ILE A 10 -9.60 -3.39 -1.46
CA ILE A 10 -8.22 -3.30 -1.96
C ILE A 10 -7.38 -4.54 -1.62
N GLY A 11 -7.98 -5.54 -0.97
CA GLY A 11 -7.32 -6.79 -0.60
C GLY A 11 -6.41 -6.72 0.63
N ALA A 12 -6.29 -5.57 1.26
CA ALA A 12 -5.49 -5.32 2.45
C ALA A 12 -6.01 -4.09 3.19
N ASP A 13 -5.56 -3.87 4.43
CA ASP A 13 -5.89 -2.64 5.17
C ASP A 13 -5.17 -1.42 4.62
N GLN A 14 -3.95 -1.61 4.10
CA GLN A 14 -3.10 -0.57 3.51
C GLN A 14 -2.29 -1.18 2.35
N ILE A 15 -1.89 -0.33 1.42
CA ILE A 15 -1.03 -0.70 0.29
C ILE A 15 0.38 -0.14 0.50
N ALA A 16 1.38 -0.98 0.37
CA ALA A 16 2.77 -0.53 0.41
C ALA A 16 3.12 0.28 -0.85
N ALA A 17 3.83 1.38 -0.69
CA ALA A 17 4.34 2.16 -1.81
C ALA A 17 5.20 1.26 -2.73
N GLY A 18 4.92 1.31 -4.02
CA GLY A 18 5.53 0.47 -5.05
C GLY A 18 4.77 -0.82 -5.36
N ASP A 19 3.79 -1.21 -4.56
CA ASP A 19 3.03 -2.43 -4.78
C ASP A 19 1.88 -2.26 -5.78
N MET A 20 1.62 -3.33 -6.48
CA MET A 20 0.40 -3.51 -7.28
C MET A 20 -0.70 -4.06 -6.40
N PHE A 21 -1.92 -3.67 -6.69
CA PHE A 21 -3.10 -4.18 -6.00
C PHE A 21 -4.31 -4.22 -6.93
N THR A 22 -5.30 -5.00 -6.57
CA THR A 22 -6.58 -5.06 -7.26
C THR A 22 -7.62 -4.27 -6.49
N LEU A 23 -8.23 -3.28 -7.15
CA LEU A 23 -9.38 -2.57 -6.63
C LEU A 23 -10.64 -3.32 -7.10
N ALA A 24 -11.27 -4.03 -6.21
CA ALA A 24 -12.54 -4.72 -6.46
C ALA A 24 -13.69 -3.75 -6.22
N LEU A 25 -14.50 -3.53 -7.25
CA LEU A 25 -15.60 -2.57 -7.24
C LEU A 25 -16.93 -3.29 -7.39
N ASP A 26 -17.85 -3.05 -6.48
CA ASP A 26 -19.25 -3.46 -6.58
C ASP A 26 -20.12 -2.23 -6.78
N PHE A 27 -20.96 -2.24 -7.79
CA PHE A 27 -21.85 -1.13 -8.11
C PHE A 27 -23.21 -1.63 -8.60
N TYR A 28 -24.22 -0.79 -8.47
CA TYR A 28 -25.57 -1.17 -8.81
C TYR A 28 -26.43 0.00 -9.25
N ASN A 29 -27.53 -0.33 -9.96
CA ASN A 29 -28.58 0.60 -10.31
C ASN A 29 -29.59 0.71 -9.16
N THR A 30 -29.73 1.90 -8.61
CA THR A 30 -30.62 2.16 -7.46
C THR A 30 -32.10 2.17 -7.80
N SER A 31 -32.46 2.24 -9.09
CA SER A 31 -33.86 2.23 -9.51
C SER A 31 -34.43 0.82 -9.44
N SER A 32 -35.64 0.68 -8.90
CA SER A 32 -36.39 -0.57 -8.85
C SER A 32 -37.07 -0.97 -10.18
N ASP A 33 -37.22 -0.02 -11.11
CA ASP A 33 -38.10 -0.17 -12.28
C ASP A 33 -37.49 0.39 -13.58
N ILE A 34 -36.42 1.16 -13.54
CA ILE A 34 -35.77 1.75 -14.72
C ILE A 34 -34.38 1.17 -14.90
N ALA A 35 -34.18 0.47 -16.02
CA ALA A 35 -32.84 0.03 -16.42
C ALA A 35 -31.98 1.22 -16.92
N VAL A 36 -30.67 1.08 -16.86
CA VAL A 36 -29.73 1.97 -17.52
C VAL A 36 -29.10 1.30 -18.73
N GLU A 37 -28.72 2.10 -19.71
CA GLU A 37 -28.13 1.67 -20.98
C GLU A 37 -26.80 2.41 -21.19
N ASN A 38 -25.92 1.85 -22.02
CA ASN A 38 -24.66 2.46 -22.41
C ASN A 38 -23.84 2.91 -21.19
N LEU A 39 -23.78 2.08 -20.15
CA LEU A 39 -23.05 2.38 -18.94
C LEU A 39 -21.54 2.32 -19.20
N ILE A 40 -20.88 3.44 -18.95
CA ILE A 40 -19.42 3.56 -19.00
C ILE A 40 -18.92 3.88 -17.60
N MET A 41 -18.08 3.01 -17.06
CA MET A 41 -17.32 3.27 -15.84
C MET A 41 -15.92 3.71 -16.23
N THR A 42 -15.46 4.82 -15.67
CA THR A 42 -14.07 5.31 -15.83
C THR A 42 -13.41 5.40 -14.48
N VAL A 43 -12.22 4.81 -14.37
CA VAL A 43 -11.37 4.87 -13.18
C VAL A 43 -10.31 5.93 -13.40
N ASN A 44 -10.38 7.01 -12.66
CA ASN A 44 -9.43 8.13 -12.73
C ASN A 44 -8.45 8.05 -11.56
N ALA A 45 -7.31 7.44 -11.83
CA ALA A 45 -6.20 7.39 -10.90
C ALA A 45 -5.25 8.56 -11.15
N SER A 46 -4.80 9.22 -10.10
CA SER A 46 -3.87 10.35 -10.18
C SER A 46 -2.99 10.41 -8.93
N GLY A 47 -1.96 11.25 -8.99
CA GLY A 47 -1.04 11.41 -7.88
C GLY A 47 -0.23 10.14 -7.62
N ASP A 48 -0.42 9.54 -6.45
CA ASP A 48 0.35 8.39 -5.99
C ASP A 48 -0.17 7.03 -6.50
N ILE A 49 -1.23 7.01 -7.28
CA ILE A 49 -1.82 5.78 -7.83
C ILE A 49 -1.88 5.87 -9.36
N SER A 50 -1.51 4.79 -10.02
CA SER A 50 -1.59 4.64 -11.47
C SER A 50 -2.33 3.38 -11.87
N ILE A 51 -2.89 3.38 -13.10
CA ILE A 51 -3.46 2.19 -13.72
C ILE A 51 -2.31 1.23 -14.07
N TYR A 52 -2.50 -0.04 -13.81
CA TYR A 52 -1.53 -1.09 -14.12
C TYR A 52 -2.14 -2.14 -15.04
N GLY A 53 -1.53 -2.33 -16.20
CA GLY A 53 -1.82 -3.46 -17.10
C GLY A 53 -3.25 -3.52 -17.63
N GLY A 54 -3.75 -2.45 -18.25
CA GLY A 54 -5.07 -2.42 -18.85
C GLY A 54 -5.57 -1.00 -19.10
N GLY A 55 -6.82 -0.91 -19.52
CA GLY A 55 -7.51 0.36 -19.66
C GLY A 55 -8.13 0.83 -18.36
N ASN A 56 -8.57 2.05 -18.35
CA ASN A 56 -9.29 2.65 -17.22
C ASN A 56 -10.80 2.81 -17.49
N THR A 57 -11.28 2.31 -18.61
CA THR A 57 -12.67 2.51 -19.07
C THR A 57 -13.31 1.16 -19.35
N TYR A 58 -14.50 0.96 -18.82
CA TYR A 58 -15.28 -0.28 -18.88
C TYR A 58 -16.66 0.04 -19.42
N PHE A 59 -17.09 -0.72 -20.42
CA PHE A 59 -18.39 -0.54 -21.05
C PHE A 59 -19.33 -1.70 -20.74
N TYR A 60 -20.56 -1.37 -20.36
CA TYR A 60 -21.65 -2.31 -20.14
C TYR A 60 -22.85 -1.85 -20.97
N LYS A 61 -23.35 -2.74 -21.82
CA LYS A 61 -24.46 -2.41 -22.72
C LYS A 61 -25.68 -1.94 -21.96
N ASP A 62 -26.03 -2.66 -20.91
CA ASP A 62 -27.16 -2.36 -20.06
C ASP A 62 -26.95 -2.87 -18.62
N LEU A 63 -27.68 -2.29 -17.68
CA LEU A 63 -27.78 -2.73 -16.30
C LEU A 63 -29.24 -2.64 -15.88
N SER A 64 -29.84 -3.78 -15.60
CA SER A 64 -31.26 -3.87 -15.24
C SER A 64 -31.61 -3.03 -14.00
N ALA A 65 -32.89 -2.76 -13.82
CA ALA A 65 -33.41 -2.20 -12.58
C ALA A 65 -32.98 -3.07 -11.40
N ALA A 66 -32.49 -2.43 -10.31
CA ALA A 66 -31.89 -3.07 -9.13
C ALA A 66 -30.73 -4.03 -9.45
N GLY A 67 -30.23 -4.04 -10.68
CA GLY A 67 -29.10 -4.89 -11.09
C GLY A 67 -27.80 -4.44 -10.47
N ALA A 68 -26.89 -5.40 -10.25
CA ALA A 68 -25.56 -5.19 -9.69
C ALA A 68 -24.48 -5.77 -10.61
N LEU A 69 -23.31 -5.14 -10.59
CA LEU A 69 -22.12 -5.55 -11.34
C LEU A 69 -20.89 -5.50 -10.42
N HIS A 70 -19.90 -6.29 -10.80
CA HIS A 70 -18.59 -6.34 -10.18
C HIS A 70 -17.50 -6.12 -11.23
N GLU A 71 -16.47 -5.36 -10.89
CA GLU A 71 -15.30 -5.17 -11.75
C GLU A 71 -14.02 -5.13 -10.91
N ASP A 72 -13.00 -5.81 -11.39
CA ASP A 72 -11.67 -5.80 -10.79
C ASP A 72 -10.73 -4.91 -11.61
N VAL A 73 -10.18 -3.88 -10.99
CA VAL A 73 -9.28 -2.91 -11.61
C VAL A 73 -7.89 -3.07 -11.04
N LYS A 74 -6.88 -3.23 -11.90
CA LYS A 74 -5.49 -3.35 -11.47
C LYS A 74 -4.84 -1.98 -11.37
N LEU A 75 -4.36 -1.65 -10.18
CA LEU A 75 -3.71 -0.40 -9.83
C LEU A 75 -2.32 -0.65 -9.24
N ARG A 76 -1.52 0.40 -9.21
CA ARG A 76 -0.22 0.42 -8.56
C ARG A 76 -0.11 1.67 -7.70
N ALA A 77 0.36 1.52 -6.46
CA ALA A 77 0.87 2.63 -5.67
C ALA A 77 2.30 2.96 -6.13
N LEU A 78 2.59 4.22 -6.40
CA LEU A 78 3.93 4.64 -6.82
C LEU A 78 4.95 4.37 -5.70
N ALA A 79 6.16 3.98 -6.08
CA ALA A 79 7.25 3.76 -5.11
C ALA A 79 7.65 5.04 -4.36
N THR A 80 7.31 6.20 -4.91
CA THR A 80 7.55 7.52 -4.33
C THR A 80 6.42 8.02 -3.45
N ALA A 81 5.30 7.28 -3.36
CA ALA A 81 4.15 7.68 -2.57
C ALA A 81 4.51 7.85 -1.10
N ALA A 82 4.08 8.95 -0.51
CA ALA A 82 4.21 9.16 0.93
C ALA A 82 3.19 8.32 1.70
N THR A 83 3.50 8.03 2.96
CA THR A 83 2.49 7.45 3.87
C THR A 83 1.33 8.42 4.03
N GLY A 84 0.13 7.94 3.80
CA GLY A 84 -1.07 8.76 3.82
C GLY A 84 -2.20 8.13 3.01
N THR A 85 -3.14 8.94 2.59
CA THR A 85 -4.32 8.49 1.83
C THR A 85 -4.33 9.13 0.46
N SER A 86 -4.44 8.32 -0.60
CA SER A 86 -4.62 8.77 -1.98
C SER A 86 -6.04 8.49 -2.44
N SER A 87 -6.57 9.34 -3.33
CA SER A 87 -7.93 9.19 -3.86
C SER A 87 -7.91 8.62 -5.28
N VAL A 88 -8.93 7.81 -5.57
CA VAL A 88 -9.27 7.34 -6.91
C VAL A 88 -10.70 7.75 -7.19
N ASN A 89 -10.93 8.42 -8.31
CA ASN A 89 -12.26 8.83 -8.72
C ASN A 89 -12.87 7.77 -9.65
N ILE A 90 -14.09 7.35 -9.35
CA ILE A 90 -14.88 6.46 -10.19
C ILE A 90 -16.01 7.28 -10.79
N SER A 91 -16.04 7.38 -12.12
CA SER A 91 -17.07 8.08 -12.87
C SER A 91 -17.97 7.08 -13.59
N PHE A 92 -19.28 7.24 -13.48
CA PHE A 92 -20.28 6.49 -14.22
C PHE A 92 -21.02 7.43 -15.15
N LYS A 93 -21.02 7.11 -16.45
CA LYS A 93 -21.82 7.79 -17.46
C LYS A 93 -22.77 6.78 -18.08
N TYR A 94 -24.06 7.08 -18.13
CA TYR A 94 -25.07 6.17 -18.63
C TYR A 94 -26.32 6.92 -19.16
N ASP A 95 -27.08 6.20 -19.98
CA ASP A 95 -28.38 6.64 -20.46
C ASP A 95 -29.50 5.88 -19.76
N TYR A 96 -30.67 6.49 -19.69
CA TYR A 96 -31.91 5.83 -19.32
C TYR A 96 -33.11 6.48 -20.01
N VAL A 97 -34.21 5.74 -20.13
CA VAL A 97 -35.46 6.25 -20.69
C VAL A 97 -36.51 6.35 -19.61
N SER A 98 -37.10 7.52 -19.47
CA SER A 98 -38.21 7.77 -18.54
C SER A 98 -39.25 8.66 -19.22
N GLY A 99 -40.52 8.25 -19.15
CA GLY A 99 -41.61 8.95 -19.82
C GLY A 99 -41.45 9.10 -21.34
N GLY A 100 -40.76 8.15 -22.00
CA GLY A 100 -40.44 8.23 -23.42
C GLY A 100 -39.27 9.13 -23.80
N THR A 101 -38.64 9.75 -22.83
CA THR A 101 -37.45 10.64 -23.03
C THR A 101 -36.20 9.92 -22.62
N ARG A 102 -35.17 9.99 -23.50
CA ARG A 102 -33.82 9.51 -23.19
C ARG A 102 -33.05 10.60 -22.44
N ASN A 103 -32.45 10.22 -21.34
CA ASN A 103 -31.64 11.08 -20.50
C ASN A 103 -30.22 10.48 -20.38
N THR A 104 -29.24 11.36 -20.34
CA THR A 104 -27.81 10.98 -20.06
C THR A 104 -27.39 11.59 -18.74
N VAL A 105 -26.75 10.79 -17.88
CA VAL A 105 -26.29 11.20 -16.57
C VAL A 105 -24.83 10.82 -16.40
N THR A 106 -24.09 11.65 -15.68
CA THR A 106 -22.74 11.36 -15.20
C THR A 106 -22.70 11.56 -13.70
N THR A 107 -22.16 10.60 -12.98
CA THR A 107 -21.95 10.65 -11.53
C THR A 107 -20.50 10.32 -11.20
N ASP A 108 -19.97 10.96 -10.15
CA ASP A 108 -18.60 10.79 -9.70
C ASP A 108 -18.57 10.38 -8.22
N GLN A 109 -17.70 9.45 -7.88
CA GLN A 109 -17.47 9.01 -6.50
C GLN A 109 -15.99 8.88 -6.25
N ASN A 110 -15.52 9.34 -5.10
CA ASN A 110 -14.11 9.22 -4.70
C ASN A 110 -13.94 8.09 -3.70
N LEU A 111 -12.94 7.26 -3.96
CA LEU A 111 -12.46 6.24 -3.04
C LEU A 111 -11.13 6.70 -2.43
N TYR A 112 -10.87 6.28 -1.21
CA TYR A 112 -9.66 6.63 -0.47
C TYR A 112 -8.86 5.38 -0.18
N ILE A 113 -7.62 5.36 -0.67
CA ILE A 113 -6.71 4.23 -0.58
C ILE A 113 -5.59 4.57 0.40
N PRO A 114 -5.50 3.91 1.55
CA PRO A 114 -4.38 4.10 2.47
C PRO A 114 -3.10 3.52 1.89
N ILE A 115 -2.04 4.33 1.87
CA ILE A 115 -0.70 3.94 1.39
C ILE A 115 0.29 4.15 2.53
N TYR A 116 1.27 3.27 2.65
CA TYR A 116 2.39 3.44 3.56
C TYR A 116 3.73 3.23 2.87
N GLN A 117 4.76 3.95 3.32
CA GLN A 117 6.14 3.68 2.93
C GLN A 117 6.69 2.60 3.86
N PRO A 118 7.08 1.44 3.33
CA PRO A 118 7.69 0.40 4.15
C PRO A 118 9.06 0.84 4.66
N ASP A 119 9.34 0.52 5.92
CA ASP A 119 10.66 0.71 6.50
C ASP A 119 11.68 -0.20 5.83
N LYS A 120 12.85 0.34 5.49
CA LYS A 120 13.94 -0.39 4.85
C LYS A 120 15.23 -0.16 5.62
N MET A 121 15.46 -0.97 6.64
CA MET A 121 16.74 -1.02 7.34
C MET A 121 17.65 -2.09 6.74
N THR A 122 18.91 -1.77 6.58
CA THR A 122 19.96 -2.75 6.27
C THR A 122 20.97 -2.79 7.38
N PHE A 123 21.44 -4.00 7.67
CA PHE A 123 22.48 -4.28 8.65
C PHE A 123 23.58 -5.08 7.99
N ASP A 124 24.82 -4.70 8.29
CA ASP A 124 26.01 -5.45 7.88
C ASP A 124 26.81 -5.79 9.15
N VAL A 125 26.83 -7.07 9.48
CA VAL A 125 27.43 -7.59 10.70
C VAL A 125 28.78 -8.19 10.40
N SER A 126 29.83 -7.64 11.02
CA SER A 126 31.18 -8.17 10.96
C SER A 126 31.47 -9.00 12.20
N VAL A 127 31.78 -10.26 12.00
CA VAL A 127 32.17 -11.21 13.06
C VAL A 127 33.59 -11.70 12.84
N PRO A 128 34.31 -12.15 13.89
CA PRO A 128 35.62 -12.75 13.71
C PRO A 128 35.58 -13.97 12.81
N THR A 129 36.58 -14.10 11.94
CA THR A 129 36.76 -15.25 11.05
C THR A 129 37.62 -16.36 11.67
N TYR A 130 38.08 -16.16 12.89
CA TYR A 130 38.89 -17.09 13.64
C TYR A 130 38.12 -17.72 14.82
N SER A 131 38.59 -18.86 15.30
CA SER A 131 37.98 -19.49 16.46
C SER A 131 38.20 -18.68 17.73
N VAL A 132 37.19 -18.53 18.52
CA VAL A 132 37.22 -17.84 19.81
C VAL A 132 37.05 -18.89 20.91
N TYR A 133 37.87 -18.80 21.94
CA TYR A 133 37.74 -19.67 23.11
C TYR A 133 36.71 -19.10 24.10
N ALA A 134 36.00 -20.01 24.75
CA ALA A 134 35.08 -19.64 25.84
C ALA A 134 35.81 -18.75 26.88
N GLY A 135 35.11 -17.75 27.36
CA GLY A 135 35.68 -16.78 28.32
C GLY A 135 36.46 -15.62 27.71
N ASN A 136 36.73 -15.59 26.40
CA ASN A 136 37.37 -14.50 25.73
C ASN A 136 36.39 -13.50 25.15
N GLU A 137 36.68 -12.21 25.27
CA GLU A 137 35.89 -11.14 24.70
C GLU A 137 36.00 -11.09 23.18
N VAL A 138 34.88 -10.89 22.51
CA VAL A 138 34.76 -10.75 21.06
C VAL A 138 34.00 -9.50 20.74
N TYR A 139 34.46 -8.73 19.75
CA TYR A 139 33.76 -7.56 19.21
C TYR A 139 32.94 -7.98 18.01
N ILE A 140 31.64 -7.65 18.06
CA ILE A 140 30.72 -7.78 16.95
C ILE A 140 30.36 -6.39 16.47
N THR A 141 30.90 -5.97 15.33
CA THR A 141 30.64 -4.66 14.75
C THR A 141 29.50 -4.75 13.75
N THR A 142 28.54 -3.86 13.89
CA THR A 142 27.40 -3.76 12.98
C THR A 142 27.31 -2.37 12.41
N THR A 143 27.24 -2.26 11.09
CA THR A 143 26.88 -1.04 10.40
C THR A 143 25.41 -1.09 10.00
N TYR A 144 24.75 0.05 9.99
CA TYR A 144 23.34 0.13 9.64
C TYR A 144 23.05 1.36 8.77
N MET A 145 21.97 1.26 7.99
CA MET A 145 21.51 2.36 7.16
C MET A 145 19.99 2.27 6.98
N ASN A 146 19.29 3.41 7.14
CA ASN A 146 17.92 3.55 6.73
C ASN A 146 17.88 3.80 5.21
N LYS A 147 17.59 2.78 4.42
CA LYS A 147 17.42 2.84 2.96
C LYS A 147 15.98 3.14 2.52
N GLY A 148 15.07 3.31 3.47
CA GLY A 148 13.69 3.70 3.23
C GLY A 148 13.55 5.18 2.90
N LYS A 149 12.32 5.61 2.72
CA LYS A 149 11.95 7.01 2.43
C LYS A 149 11.24 7.70 3.60
N SER A 150 11.03 6.99 4.69
CA SER A 150 10.42 7.48 5.92
C SER A 150 11.39 7.40 7.09
N ASP A 151 11.14 8.25 8.09
CA ASP A 151 11.87 8.22 9.36
C ASP A 151 11.52 6.94 10.13
N ILE A 152 12.54 6.33 10.75
CA ILE A 152 12.37 5.23 11.69
C ILE A 152 12.59 5.79 13.08
N GLY A 153 11.55 5.77 13.91
CA GLY A 153 11.61 6.31 15.25
C GLY A 153 12.06 5.29 16.30
N ASN A 154 12.76 5.77 17.33
CA ASN A 154 13.12 4.99 18.52
C ASN A 154 13.81 3.65 18.21
N CYS A 155 14.69 3.63 17.21
CA CYS A 155 15.38 2.42 16.79
C CYS A 155 16.35 1.95 17.89
N LYS A 156 16.30 0.65 18.18
CA LYS A 156 17.15 -0.01 19.18
C LYS A 156 17.65 -1.34 18.61
N ALA A 157 18.93 -1.60 18.80
CA ALA A 157 19.51 -2.91 18.49
C ALA A 157 19.69 -3.72 19.79
N GLU A 158 19.39 -4.99 19.73
CA GLU A 158 19.57 -5.93 20.85
C GLU A 158 20.38 -7.15 20.38
N ILE A 159 21.26 -7.63 21.28
CA ILE A 159 21.91 -8.91 21.07
C ILE A 159 21.19 -9.99 21.87
N VAL A 160 20.91 -11.12 21.20
CA VAL A 160 20.28 -12.29 21.79
C VAL A 160 21.12 -13.51 21.48
N GLY A 161 21.24 -14.42 22.42
CA GLY A 161 21.99 -15.67 22.24
C GLY A 161 22.65 -16.16 23.54
N ASP A 162 23.36 -17.22 23.42
CA ASP A 162 24.06 -17.91 24.52
C ASP A 162 25.43 -17.28 24.77
N VAL A 163 25.43 -15.98 25.10
CA VAL A 163 26.63 -15.20 25.35
C VAL A 163 26.41 -14.26 26.53
N SER A 164 27.47 -13.95 27.24
CA SER A 164 27.51 -12.83 28.18
C SER A 164 27.89 -11.58 27.40
N ALA A 165 27.17 -10.47 27.60
CA ALA A 165 27.49 -9.21 26.94
C ALA A 165 27.63 -8.09 27.97
N LEU A 166 28.58 -7.20 27.75
CA LEU A 166 28.79 -6.01 28.60
C LEU A 166 27.57 -5.08 28.54
N SER A 167 26.93 -5.00 27.37
CA SER A 167 25.64 -4.36 27.16
C SER A 167 24.84 -5.18 26.17
N THR A 168 23.56 -5.43 26.46
CA THR A 168 22.67 -6.24 25.61
C THR A 168 21.90 -5.42 24.61
N SER A 169 21.95 -4.08 24.69
CA SER A 169 21.22 -3.19 23.79
C SER A 169 21.98 -1.91 23.50
N LYS A 170 21.71 -1.36 22.30
CA LYS A 170 22.18 -0.05 21.84
C LYS A 170 20.99 0.75 21.33
N VAL A 171 20.83 1.98 21.81
CA VAL A 171 19.83 2.92 21.30
C VAL A 171 20.42 3.64 20.08
N LEU A 172 19.77 3.51 18.94
CA LEU A 172 20.15 4.18 17.70
C LEU A 172 19.40 5.50 17.50
N GLY A 173 18.29 5.68 18.21
CA GLY A 173 17.46 6.88 18.15
C GLY A 173 16.57 6.93 16.90
N ASN A 174 16.29 8.12 16.43
CA ASN A 174 15.50 8.37 15.24
C ASN A 174 16.40 8.44 14.02
N LEU A 175 16.07 7.68 12.98
CA LEU A 175 16.87 7.54 11.77
C LEU A 175 16.09 8.09 10.58
N ALA A 176 16.50 9.26 10.08
CA ALA A 176 15.97 9.83 8.85
C ALA A 176 16.37 8.96 7.63
N PRO A 177 15.69 9.10 6.47
CA PRO A 177 16.12 8.47 5.23
C PRO A 177 17.59 8.76 4.91
N GLY A 178 18.37 7.70 4.64
CA GLY A 178 19.80 7.80 4.38
C GLY A 178 20.68 7.86 5.63
N ALA A 179 20.14 8.00 6.83
CA ALA A 179 20.90 7.96 8.08
C ALA A 179 21.60 6.61 8.22
N ASN A 180 22.88 6.66 8.62
CA ASN A 180 23.72 5.48 8.79
C ASN A 180 24.59 5.63 10.04
N GLY A 181 25.16 4.54 10.49
CA GLY A 181 26.08 4.52 11.62
C GLY A 181 26.61 3.12 11.87
N SER A 182 27.32 2.98 12.97
CA SER A 182 27.84 1.71 13.43
C SER A 182 27.80 1.60 14.94
N PHE A 183 27.75 0.39 15.45
CA PHE A 183 27.87 0.09 16.86
C PHE A 183 28.56 -1.26 17.07
N ASP A 184 29.13 -1.45 18.27
CA ASP A 184 29.77 -2.68 18.67
C ASP A 184 29.04 -3.30 19.85
N PHE A 185 28.94 -4.64 19.83
CA PHE A 185 28.68 -5.43 21.02
C PHE A 185 29.96 -6.16 21.43
N ILE A 186 30.27 -6.11 22.71
CA ILE A 186 31.36 -6.90 23.31
C ILE A 186 30.71 -8.08 23.99
N VAL A 187 30.98 -9.29 23.49
CA VAL A 187 30.39 -10.53 23.95
C VAL A 187 31.47 -11.52 24.41
N THR A 188 31.10 -12.34 25.36
CA THR A 188 31.95 -13.42 25.88
C THR A 188 31.17 -14.74 25.73
N PRO A 189 31.59 -15.65 24.84
CA PRO A 189 31.00 -16.99 24.73
C PRO A 189 31.19 -17.79 26.02
N TYR A 190 30.18 -18.58 26.37
CA TYR A 190 30.24 -19.52 27.50
C TYR A 190 31.06 -20.78 27.18
#